data_a82506db34ab12e9c4d5faef81d030a1
#
_entry.id   a82506db34ab12e9c4d5faef81d030a1
#
_cell.length_a   1.000
_cell.length_b   1.000
_cell.length_c   1.000
_cell.angle_alpha   90.00
_cell.angle_beta   90.00
_cell.angle_gamma   90.00
#
_symmetry.space_group_name_H-M   'P 1'
#
loop_
_entity.id
_entity.type
_entity.pdbx_description
1 polymer ?
#
loop_
_entity_poly.entity_id
_entity_poly.type
_entity_poly.pdbx_seq_one_letter_code
_entity_poly.pdbx_strand_id
1 'polypeptide(L)'
;WLHTLEPRALYLRQGYSDQSALPLFDTTTMLLGYNQLFRKERFVGLDRVGDANQLTLGVSTRLLSAQSGQEFGSYSLGKTFYAQKHRVVLRGNLLPRESPSSSVLASELSLRFGSRWQLESQQIWHDETSRWQELGAALYYRADQRRLLSVGARKRLKSVEYPDEALEQVEFSAIWPVSKQISLMGRWHYDVQRSRTVEGFVGMQY
;
A
#
# COMPACT_ATOMS: atom_id res chain seq x y z
N TRP A 1 6.78 14.05 25.45
CA TRP A 1 6.28 13.13 24.44
C TRP A 1 4.80 12.90 24.67
N LEU A 2 4.02 12.81 23.60
CA LEU A 2 2.63 12.37 23.62
C LEU A 2 2.54 11.05 22.84
N HIS A 3 2.00 10.03 23.48
CA HIS A 3 1.77 8.73 22.87
C HIS A 3 0.27 8.51 22.72
N THR A 4 -0.20 8.21 21.52
CA THR A 4 -1.60 7.90 21.25
C THR A 4 -1.77 6.42 20.95
N LEU A 5 -2.93 5.88 21.29
CA LEU A 5 -3.37 4.55 20.90
C LEU A 5 -4.79 4.65 20.36
N GLU A 6 -4.98 4.28 19.11
CA GLU A 6 -6.22 4.48 18.36
C GLU A 6 -6.76 3.13 17.86
N PRO A 7 -7.62 2.45 18.65
CA PRO A 7 -8.28 1.23 18.18
C PRO A 7 -9.35 1.56 17.15
N ARG A 8 -9.51 0.68 16.14
CA ARG A 8 -10.53 0.76 15.12
C ARG A 8 -11.21 -0.59 14.93
N ALA A 9 -12.52 -0.57 14.68
CA ALA A 9 -13.28 -1.76 14.30
C ALA A 9 -14.28 -1.39 13.20
N LEU A 10 -14.42 -2.28 12.22
CA LEU A 10 -15.41 -2.16 11.16
C LEU A 10 -16.05 -3.52 10.93
N TYR A 11 -17.37 -3.60 11.09
CA TYR A 11 -18.14 -4.72 10.56
C TYR A 11 -18.83 -4.30 9.27
N LEU A 12 -18.61 -5.06 8.21
CA LEU A 12 -19.19 -4.80 6.90
C LEU A 12 -19.98 -6.02 6.43
N ARG A 13 -21.26 -5.79 6.10
CA ARG A 13 -22.11 -6.77 5.45
C ARG A 13 -22.73 -6.19 4.20
N GLN A 14 -22.42 -6.80 3.06
CA GLN A 14 -22.92 -6.41 1.73
C GLN A 14 -23.36 -7.65 0.97
N GLY A 15 -24.61 -7.65 0.53
CA GLY A 15 -25.20 -8.78 -0.17
C GLY A 15 -24.55 -9.02 -1.54
N TYR A 16 -24.52 -10.26 -1.96
CA TYR A 16 -24.10 -10.61 -3.29
C TYR A 16 -25.20 -10.29 -4.32
N SER A 17 -24.80 -9.70 -5.43
CA SER A 17 -25.60 -9.59 -6.65
C SER A 17 -24.74 -10.10 -7.82
N ASP A 18 -25.35 -10.87 -8.73
CA ASP A 18 -24.65 -11.31 -9.94
C ASP A 18 -24.46 -10.13 -10.87
N GLN A 19 -23.21 -9.85 -11.18
CA GLN A 19 -22.78 -8.76 -12.04
C GLN A 19 -21.96 -9.27 -13.25
N SER A 20 -21.99 -10.58 -13.49
CA SER A 20 -21.18 -11.23 -14.54
C SER A 20 -21.53 -10.75 -15.94
N ALA A 21 -22.79 -10.41 -16.19
CA ALA A 21 -23.27 -9.89 -17.46
C ALA A 21 -22.98 -8.39 -17.69
N LEU A 22 -22.55 -7.67 -16.65
CA LEU A 22 -22.24 -6.25 -16.78
C LEU A 22 -20.84 -6.04 -17.36
N PRO A 23 -20.65 -5.09 -18.28
CA PRO A 23 -19.33 -4.79 -18.82
C PRO A 23 -18.38 -4.28 -17.73
N LEU A 24 -17.08 -4.45 -17.95
CA LEU A 24 -16.01 -3.96 -17.11
C LEU A 24 -15.19 -2.95 -17.91
N PHE A 25 -15.19 -1.68 -17.50
CA PHE A 25 -14.48 -0.60 -18.18
C PHE A 25 -13.22 -0.18 -17.43
N ASP A 26 -13.38 0.40 -16.23
CA ASP A 26 -12.30 1.06 -15.50
C ASP A 26 -12.11 0.54 -14.08
N THR A 27 -12.87 -0.47 -13.66
CA THR A 27 -12.78 -1.01 -12.30
C THR A 27 -11.56 -1.93 -12.14
N THR A 28 -10.82 -1.69 -11.08
CA THR A 28 -9.67 -2.50 -10.67
C THR A 28 -9.73 -2.86 -9.19
N THR A 29 -9.00 -3.89 -8.79
CA THR A 29 -8.86 -4.25 -7.37
C THR A 29 -8.00 -3.21 -6.66
N MET A 30 -8.43 -2.78 -5.49
CA MET A 30 -7.68 -1.84 -4.67
C MET A 30 -6.44 -2.53 -4.08
N LEU A 31 -5.30 -1.85 -4.13
CA LEU A 31 -4.11 -2.31 -3.42
C LEU A 31 -4.37 -2.33 -1.91
N LEU A 32 -3.96 -3.40 -1.25
CA LEU A 32 -4.14 -3.55 0.18
C LEU A 32 -3.17 -2.65 0.96
N GLY A 33 -3.61 -2.24 2.14
CA GLY A 33 -2.86 -1.48 3.12
C GLY A 33 -3.72 -1.33 4.38
N TYR A 34 -3.16 -0.84 5.47
CA TYR A 34 -3.89 -0.71 6.72
C TYR A 34 -5.20 0.07 6.56
N ASN A 35 -5.15 1.24 5.92
CA ASN A 35 -6.34 2.09 5.75
C ASN A 35 -7.36 1.48 4.78
N GLN A 36 -6.91 0.71 3.80
CA GLN A 36 -7.78 0.03 2.83
C GLN A 36 -8.59 -1.10 3.48
N LEU A 37 -8.10 -1.73 4.55
CA LEU A 37 -8.86 -2.74 5.30
C LEU A 37 -10.17 -2.17 5.89
N PHE A 38 -10.24 -0.86 6.13
CA PHE A 38 -11.41 -0.18 6.70
C PHE A 38 -12.31 0.49 5.64
N ARG A 39 -12.12 0.18 4.36
CA ARG A 39 -12.99 0.66 3.29
C ARG A 39 -14.20 -0.24 3.09
N LYS A 40 -15.29 0.36 2.64
CA LYS A 40 -16.53 -0.37 2.30
C LYS A 40 -16.39 -1.16 0.99
N GLU A 41 -15.67 -0.58 0.03
CA GLU A 41 -15.46 -1.18 -1.29
C GLU A 41 -14.03 -1.67 -1.43
N ARG A 42 -13.86 -2.85 -2.03
CA ARG A 42 -12.55 -3.44 -2.37
C ARG A 42 -12.13 -3.15 -3.81
N PHE A 43 -13.03 -2.56 -4.58
CA PHE A 43 -12.77 -2.13 -5.95
C PHE A 43 -12.64 -0.62 -6.05
N VAL A 44 -11.88 -0.17 -7.03
CA VAL A 44 -11.81 1.21 -7.50
C VAL A 44 -12.51 1.25 -8.84
N GLY A 45 -13.41 2.20 -9.08
CA GLY A 45 -14.31 2.27 -10.23
C GLY A 45 -15.75 1.93 -9.84
N LEU A 46 -16.67 2.04 -10.78
CA LEU A 46 -18.11 1.91 -10.56
C LEU A 46 -18.73 0.66 -11.17
N ASP A 47 -17.98 -0.10 -11.98
CA ASP A 47 -18.53 -1.23 -12.73
C ASP A 47 -18.83 -2.45 -11.85
N ARG A 48 -18.26 -2.52 -10.67
CA ARG A 48 -18.43 -3.63 -9.73
C ARG A 48 -18.58 -3.15 -8.31
N VAL A 49 -19.53 -3.74 -7.61
CA VAL A 49 -19.78 -3.56 -6.18
C VAL A 49 -19.47 -4.89 -5.50
N GLY A 50 -18.54 -4.87 -4.55
CA GLY A 50 -18.10 -6.07 -3.85
C GLY A 50 -19.14 -6.61 -2.89
N ASP A 51 -19.29 -7.92 -2.80
CA ASP A 51 -19.97 -8.57 -1.68
C ASP A 51 -19.02 -8.65 -0.48
N ALA A 52 -19.56 -8.55 0.73
CA ALA A 52 -18.78 -8.62 1.95
C ALA A 52 -19.58 -9.18 3.13
N ASN A 53 -18.90 -9.95 3.96
CA ASN A 53 -19.32 -10.28 5.31
C ASN A 53 -18.04 -10.45 6.12
N GLN A 54 -17.60 -9.36 6.77
CA GLN A 54 -16.27 -9.30 7.37
C GLN A 54 -16.25 -8.43 8.61
N LEU A 55 -15.32 -8.76 9.51
CA LEU A 55 -14.94 -7.95 10.66
C LEU A 55 -13.49 -7.53 10.49
N THR A 56 -13.23 -6.23 10.50
CA THR A 56 -11.88 -5.67 10.51
C THR A 56 -11.59 -5.05 11.86
N LEU A 57 -10.48 -5.45 12.45
CA LEU A 57 -9.96 -4.89 13.69
C LEU A 57 -8.58 -4.29 13.41
N GLY A 58 -8.28 -3.17 14.05
CA GLY A 58 -6.97 -2.55 13.92
C GLY A 58 -6.64 -1.63 15.08
N VAL A 59 -5.37 -1.33 15.17
CA VAL A 59 -4.81 -0.39 16.13
C VAL A 59 -3.75 0.46 15.45
N SER A 60 -3.74 1.74 15.73
CA SER A 60 -2.64 2.65 15.37
C SER A 60 -2.07 3.27 16.62
N THR A 61 -0.77 3.46 16.64
CA THR A 61 -0.05 4.16 17.69
C THR A 61 0.83 5.22 17.08
N ARG A 62 0.91 6.39 17.73
CA ARG A 62 1.76 7.50 17.28
C ARG A 62 2.55 8.07 18.45
N LEU A 63 3.76 8.45 18.15
CA LEU A 63 4.66 9.16 19.07
C LEU A 63 4.87 10.58 18.55
N LEU A 64 4.41 11.56 19.33
CA LEU A 64 4.47 12.97 18.98
C LEU A 64 5.29 13.78 19.98
N SER A 65 5.83 14.90 19.52
CA SER A 65 6.39 15.92 20.41
C SER A 65 5.25 16.61 21.18
N ALA A 66 5.33 16.64 22.49
CA ALA A 66 4.37 17.38 23.30
C ALA A 66 4.43 18.91 23.10
N GLN A 67 5.58 19.42 22.62
CA GLN A 67 5.78 20.86 22.41
C GLN A 67 5.37 21.33 21.02
N SER A 68 5.73 20.58 19.97
CA SER A 68 5.54 20.99 18.56
C SER A 68 4.41 20.25 17.87
N GLY A 69 3.89 19.15 18.45
CA GLY A 69 2.95 18.24 17.77
C GLY A 69 3.58 17.42 16.64
N GLN A 70 4.88 17.54 16.41
CA GLN A 70 5.57 16.80 15.35
C GLN A 70 5.55 15.30 15.63
N GLU A 71 5.12 14.51 14.66
CA GLU A 71 5.15 13.05 14.73
C GLU A 71 6.58 12.53 14.47
N PHE A 72 7.07 11.68 15.37
CA PHE A 72 8.35 11.00 15.25
C PHE A 72 8.21 9.59 14.73
N GLY A 73 7.08 8.98 14.98
CA GLY A 73 6.80 7.66 14.48
C GLY A 73 5.35 7.28 14.64
N SER A 74 4.90 6.43 13.74
CA SER A 74 3.60 5.77 13.81
C SER A 74 3.74 4.32 13.38
N TYR A 75 2.94 3.47 14.00
CA TYR A 75 2.77 2.09 13.63
C TYR A 75 1.29 1.73 13.63
N SER A 76 0.86 1.09 12.57
CA SER A 76 -0.52 0.63 12.40
C SER A 76 -0.53 -0.85 12.08
N LEU A 77 -1.43 -1.59 12.72
CA LEU A 77 -1.65 -3.01 12.50
C LEU A 77 -3.13 -3.29 12.42
N GLY A 78 -3.56 -3.98 11.37
CA GLY A 78 -4.96 -4.33 11.18
C GLY A 78 -5.13 -5.70 10.59
N LYS A 79 -6.23 -6.37 10.95
CA LYS A 79 -6.59 -7.68 10.45
C LYS A 79 -8.06 -7.72 10.07
N THR A 80 -8.35 -8.27 8.88
CA THR A 80 -9.71 -8.52 8.41
C THR A 80 -9.99 -10.02 8.47
N PHE A 81 -11.11 -10.37 9.11
CA PHE A 81 -11.64 -11.73 9.22
C PHE A 81 -12.86 -11.83 8.31
N TYR A 82 -12.80 -12.70 7.31
CA TYR A 82 -13.90 -12.94 6.39
C TYR A 82 -14.80 -14.06 6.91
N ALA A 83 -16.09 -13.75 7.12
CA ALA A 83 -17.09 -14.75 7.52
C ALA A 83 -17.60 -15.56 6.32
N GLN A 84 -17.41 -15.05 5.09
CA GLN A 84 -17.74 -15.76 3.86
C GLN A 84 -16.78 -15.36 2.74
N LYS A 85 -16.66 -16.25 1.73
CA LYS A 85 -15.86 -16.00 0.53
C LYS A 85 -16.51 -14.91 -0.33
N HIS A 86 -15.70 -14.07 -0.90
CA HIS A 86 -16.15 -13.10 -1.91
C HIS A 86 -16.59 -13.85 -3.18
N ARG A 87 -17.71 -13.44 -3.72
CA ARG A 87 -18.30 -14.02 -4.94
C ARG A 87 -18.16 -13.11 -6.15
N VAL A 88 -18.15 -11.79 -5.94
CA VAL A 88 -17.92 -10.82 -7.00
C VAL A 88 -16.44 -10.77 -7.31
N VAL A 89 -16.05 -11.00 -8.57
CA VAL A 89 -14.67 -10.95 -9.07
C VAL A 89 -14.61 -10.08 -10.32
N LEU A 90 -13.44 -9.49 -10.61
CA LEU A 90 -13.28 -8.64 -11.79
C LEU A 90 -13.11 -9.45 -13.07
N ARG A 91 -12.42 -10.59 -13.03
CA ARG A 91 -12.20 -11.48 -14.18
C ARG A 91 -13.08 -12.69 -14.07
N GLY A 92 -13.96 -12.90 -15.04
CA GLY A 92 -15.01 -13.91 -15.03
C GLY A 92 -14.58 -15.38 -14.98
N ASN A 93 -13.28 -15.68 -15.00
CA ASN A 93 -12.74 -17.05 -14.96
C ASN A 93 -12.09 -17.43 -13.63
N LEU A 94 -12.07 -16.56 -12.65
CA LEU A 94 -11.66 -16.95 -11.29
C LEU A 94 -12.87 -17.63 -10.63
N LEU A 95 -12.84 -18.95 -10.65
CA LEU A 95 -13.86 -19.78 -9.99
C LEU A 95 -14.04 -19.31 -8.55
N PRO A 96 -15.27 -19.30 -8.01
CA PRO A 96 -15.55 -18.98 -6.59
C PRO A 96 -14.75 -19.82 -5.60
N ARG A 97 -14.10 -20.88 -6.09
CA ARG A 97 -13.27 -21.82 -5.34
C ARG A 97 -11.97 -21.20 -4.80
N GLU A 98 -11.53 -20.07 -5.37
CA GLU A 98 -10.24 -19.44 -5.08
C GLU A 98 -10.35 -18.05 -4.44
N SER A 99 -11.57 -17.57 -4.18
CA SER A 99 -11.71 -16.33 -3.42
C SER A 99 -11.25 -16.56 -1.98
N PRO A 100 -10.33 -15.75 -1.46
CA PRO A 100 -9.76 -15.98 -0.14
C PRO A 100 -10.84 -15.94 0.93
N SER A 101 -10.96 -17.04 1.68
CA SER A 101 -11.72 -17.09 2.94
C SER A 101 -10.83 -16.71 4.12
N SER A 102 -9.58 -16.40 3.85
CA SER A 102 -8.55 -16.20 4.84
C SER A 102 -8.44 -14.74 5.25
N SER A 103 -8.04 -14.53 6.48
CA SER A 103 -7.77 -13.22 7.00
C SER A 103 -6.53 -12.59 6.36
N VAL A 104 -6.61 -11.28 6.17
CA VAL A 104 -5.50 -10.45 5.72
C VAL A 104 -5.00 -9.61 6.89
N LEU A 105 -3.70 -9.65 7.14
CA LEU A 105 -3.01 -8.81 8.10
C LEU A 105 -2.22 -7.74 7.34
N ALA A 106 -2.47 -6.48 7.65
CA ALA A 106 -1.71 -5.36 7.12
C ALA A 106 -1.00 -4.61 8.24
N SER A 107 0.26 -4.24 8.02
CA SER A 107 1.00 -3.35 8.91
C SER A 107 1.69 -2.23 8.14
N GLU A 108 1.74 -1.05 8.76
CA GLU A 108 2.40 0.13 8.25
C GLU A 108 3.24 0.76 9.36
N LEU A 109 4.46 1.15 9.02
CA LEU A 109 5.41 1.82 9.91
C LEU A 109 5.90 3.09 9.24
N SER A 110 5.90 4.20 9.99
CA SER A 110 6.59 5.44 9.61
C SER A 110 7.46 5.88 10.79
N LEU A 111 8.73 6.15 10.53
CA LEU A 111 9.68 6.61 11.54
C LEU A 111 10.46 7.82 11.02
N ARG A 112 10.60 8.85 11.85
CA ARG A 112 11.46 10.01 11.59
C ARG A 112 12.67 10.00 12.50
N PHE A 113 13.84 10.09 11.88
CA PHE A 113 15.12 10.15 12.56
C PHE A 113 15.71 11.56 12.44
N GLY A 114 15.66 12.30 13.55
CA GLY A 114 16.00 13.72 13.55
C GLY A 114 15.06 14.53 12.63
N SER A 115 15.60 15.57 11.99
CA SER A 115 14.82 16.47 11.13
C SER A 115 14.87 16.12 9.63
N ARG A 116 15.65 15.11 9.24
CA ARG A 116 16.01 14.91 7.82
C ARG A 116 15.67 13.54 7.26
N TRP A 117 15.54 12.52 8.08
CA TRP A 117 15.32 11.15 7.64
C TRP A 117 13.93 10.65 7.98
N GLN A 118 13.32 9.95 7.05
CA GLN A 118 12.05 9.25 7.25
C GLN A 118 12.14 7.86 6.63
N LEU A 119 11.80 6.85 7.40
CA LEU A 119 11.62 5.48 6.95
C LEU A 119 10.13 5.17 6.91
N GLU A 120 9.67 4.61 5.81
CA GLU A 120 8.32 4.07 5.66
C GLU A 120 8.41 2.59 5.31
N SER A 121 7.48 1.79 5.82
CA SER A 121 7.42 0.38 5.50
C SER A 121 5.98 -0.11 5.56
N GLN A 122 5.63 -1.00 4.63
CA GLN A 122 4.30 -1.60 4.50
C GLN A 122 4.45 -3.10 4.30
N GLN A 123 3.63 -3.89 5.00
CA GLN A 123 3.62 -5.34 4.89
C GLN A 123 2.18 -5.87 4.84
N ILE A 124 1.96 -6.84 3.96
CA ILE A 124 0.70 -7.56 3.83
C ILE A 124 0.99 -9.06 3.98
N TRP A 125 0.30 -9.69 4.93
CA TRP A 125 0.36 -11.11 5.19
C TRP A 125 -0.99 -11.76 4.92
N HIS A 126 -0.97 -12.91 4.28
CA HIS A 126 -2.13 -13.75 4.05
C HIS A 126 -2.04 -15.04 4.87
N ASP A 127 -3.05 -15.28 5.71
CA ASP A 127 -3.08 -16.46 6.59
C ASP A 127 -3.20 -17.77 5.78
N GLU A 128 -4.02 -17.80 4.75
CA GLU A 128 -4.28 -19.02 3.96
C GLU A 128 -3.02 -19.58 3.29
N THR A 129 -2.19 -18.69 2.77
CA THR A 129 -0.94 -19.08 2.13
C THR A 129 0.23 -19.11 3.09
N SER A 130 0.03 -18.61 4.32
CA SER A 130 1.09 -18.39 5.33
C SER A 130 2.32 -17.69 4.75
N ARG A 131 2.09 -16.68 3.91
CA ARG A 131 3.15 -15.95 3.20
C ARG A 131 2.92 -14.45 3.21
N TRP A 132 4.02 -13.72 3.16
CA TRP A 132 4.00 -12.30 2.85
C TRP A 132 3.56 -12.11 1.39
N GLN A 133 2.43 -11.46 1.19
CA GLN A 133 1.95 -11.13 -0.15
C GLN A 133 2.63 -9.89 -0.70
N GLU A 134 2.84 -8.89 0.16
CA GLU A 134 3.51 -7.65 -0.20
C GLU A 134 4.43 -7.18 0.90
N LEU A 135 5.61 -6.72 0.52
CA LEU A 135 6.60 -6.06 1.36
C LEU A 135 7.09 -4.83 0.64
N GLY A 136 7.05 -3.69 1.32
CA GLY A 136 7.58 -2.42 0.81
C GLY A 136 8.35 -1.68 1.89
N ALA A 137 9.44 -1.03 1.52
CA ALA A 137 10.15 -0.09 2.37
C ALA A 137 10.73 1.05 1.53
N ALA A 138 10.73 2.25 2.09
CA ALA A 138 11.32 3.42 1.48
C ALA A 138 12.01 4.30 2.53
N LEU A 139 13.18 4.78 2.20
CA LEU A 139 13.97 5.70 3.02
C LEU A 139 14.08 7.04 2.29
N TYR A 140 13.67 8.08 2.97
CA TYR A 140 13.71 9.46 2.48
C TYR A 140 14.74 10.26 3.27
N TYR A 141 15.51 11.05 2.56
CA TYR A 141 16.38 12.07 3.12
C TYR A 141 15.96 13.43 2.61
N ARG A 142 15.69 14.37 3.51
CA ARG A 142 15.33 15.75 3.20
C ARG A 142 16.17 16.70 4.04
N ALA A 143 17.20 17.28 3.45
CA ALA A 143 17.99 18.30 4.12
C ALA A 143 17.27 19.65 4.16
N ASP A 144 16.61 20.02 3.05
CA ASP A 144 15.82 21.23 2.84
C ASP A 144 14.84 21.02 1.66
N GLN A 145 14.23 22.09 1.15
CA GLN A 145 13.28 22.02 0.01
C GLN A 145 13.95 21.68 -1.34
N ARG A 146 15.27 21.80 -1.43
CA ARG A 146 16.05 21.60 -2.66
C ARG A 146 16.95 20.36 -2.62
N ARG A 147 17.06 19.70 -1.47
CA ARG A 147 17.91 18.51 -1.27
C ARG A 147 17.08 17.36 -0.75
N LEU A 148 16.62 16.56 -1.68
CA LEU A 148 15.77 15.40 -1.46
C LEU A 148 16.41 14.17 -2.09
N LEU A 149 16.49 13.08 -1.36
CA LEU A 149 16.86 11.76 -1.88
C LEU A 149 15.85 10.77 -1.38
N SER A 150 15.50 9.80 -2.20
CA SER A 150 14.74 8.64 -1.75
C SER A 150 15.24 7.35 -2.40
N VAL A 151 15.19 6.29 -1.64
CA VAL A 151 15.40 4.93 -2.13
C VAL A 151 14.28 4.05 -1.59
N GLY A 152 13.70 3.24 -2.45
CA GLY A 152 12.62 2.34 -2.09
C GLY A 152 12.79 0.97 -2.74
N ALA A 153 12.22 -0.04 -2.10
CA ALA A 153 12.09 -1.37 -2.64
C ALA A 153 10.70 -1.91 -2.33
N ARG A 154 10.12 -2.61 -3.30
CA ARG A 154 8.81 -3.24 -3.17
C ARG A 154 8.83 -4.61 -3.82
N LYS A 155 8.31 -5.59 -3.08
CA LYS A 155 8.12 -6.94 -3.55
C LYS A 155 6.68 -7.35 -3.34
N ARG A 156 6.02 -7.84 -4.39
CA ARG A 156 4.69 -8.43 -4.33
C ARG A 156 4.73 -9.81 -4.99
N LEU A 157 4.21 -10.79 -4.30
CA LEU A 157 4.07 -12.14 -4.83
C LEU A 157 2.78 -12.24 -5.66
N LYS A 158 2.77 -13.17 -6.60
CA LYS A 158 1.55 -13.56 -7.31
C LYS A 158 0.52 -14.03 -6.31
N SER A 159 -0.71 -13.60 -6.48
CA SER A 159 -1.87 -14.01 -5.70
C SER A 159 -3.04 -14.31 -6.62
N VAL A 160 -4.11 -14.86 -6.06
CA VAL A 160 -5.36 -15.08 -6.80
C VAL A 160 -5.91 -13.76 -7.35
N GLU A 161 -5.79 -12.67 -6.58
CA GLU A 161 -6.24 -11.34 -6.98
C GLU A 161 -5.34 -10.70 -8.05
N TYR A 162 -4.04 -11.09 -8.06
CA TYR A 162 -3.02 -10.54 -8.95
C TYR A 162 -2.18 -11.67 -9.57
N PRO A 163 -2.76 -12.55 -10.41
CA PRO A 163 -2.08 -13.76 -10.89
C PRO A 163 -0.89 -13.46 -11.80
N ASP A 164 -0.95 -12.37 -12.55
CA ASP A 164 0.07 -11.97 -13.51
C ASP A 164 1.01 -10.87 -13.01
N GLU A 165 0.80 -10.39 -11.77
CA GLU A 165 1.41 -9.16 -11.28
C GLU A 165 2.41 -9.37 -10.13
N ALA A 166 3.17 -10.47 -10.14
CA ALA A 166 4.35 -10.49 -9.28
C ALA A 166 5.29 -9.36 -9.68
N LEU A 167 5.76 -8.61 -8.72
CA LEU A 167 6.72 -7.55 -8.96
C LEU A 167 7.82 -7.56 -7.88
N GLU A 168 9.01 -7.20 -8.31
CA GLU A 168 10.13 -6.90 -7.43
C GLU A 168 10.83 -5.67 -8.01
N GLN A 169 10.66 -4.55 -7.36
CA GLN A 169 11.04 -3.25 -7.90
C GLN A 169 11.88 -2.48 -6.91
N VAL A 170 12.83 -1.73 -7.44
CA VAL A 170 13.59 -0.73 -6.70
C VAL A 170 13.41 0.63 -7.35
N GLU A 171 13.36 1.66 -6.52
CA GLU A 171 13.20 3.04 -6.94
C GLU A 171 14.27 3.91 -6.29
N PHE A 172 14.82 4.80 -7.07
CA PHE A 172 15.67 5.88 -6.60
C PHE A 172 15.16 7.20 -7.15
N SER A 173 15.06 8.23 -6.31
CA SER A 173 14.82 9.58 -6.79
C SER A 173 15.66 10.60 -6.04
N ALA A 174 16.01 11.69 -6.73
CA ALA A 174 16.84 12.74 -6.21
C ALA A 174 16.41 14.11 -6.75
N ILE A 175 16.48 15.12 -5.89
CA ILE A 175 16.53 16.54 -6.25
C ILE A 175 17.74 17.11 -5.55
N TRP A 176 18.66 17.72 -6.31
CA TRP A 176 19.89 18.23 -5.73
C TRP A 176 20.36 19.51 -6.42
N PRO A 177 20.63 20.59 -5.67
CA PRO A 177 21.13 21.83 -6.23
C PRO A 177 22.59 21.69 -6.70
N VAL A 178 22.86 22.01 -7.95
CA VAL A 178 24.20 22.08 -8.52
C VAL A 178 24.73 23.52 -8.51
N SER A 179 23.83 24.51 -8.39
CA SER A 179 24.17 25.93 -8.17
C SER A 179 23.08 26.61 -7.33
N LYS A 180 23.27 27.93 -7.06
CA LYS A 180 22.24 28.71 -6.36
C LYS A 180 20.90 28.76 -7.10
N GLN A 181 20.92 28.69 -8.42
CA GLN A 181 19.77 28.86 -9.30
C GLN A 181 19.31 27.55 -9.95
N ILE A 182 20.17 26.53 -10.01
CA ILE A 182 19.92 25.31 -10.77
C ILE A 182 19.87 24.11 -9.81
N SER A 183 18.81 23.33 -9.91
CA SER A 183 18.69 21.99 -9.29
C SER A 183 18.52 20.94 -10.36
N LEU A 184 19.23 19.84 -10.25
CA LEU A 184 18.98 18.63 -11.03
C LEU A 184 17.96 17.77 -10.29
N MET A 185 17.10 17.12 -11.06
CA MET A 185 16.15 16.13 -10.56
C MET A 185 16.22 14.88 -11.41
N GLY A 186 16.01 13.75 -10.80
CA GLY A 186 15.94 12.48 -11.51
C GLY A 186 15.18 11.42 -10.72
N ARG A 187 14.63 10.49 -11.46
CA ARG A 187 13.98 9.29 -10.93
C ARG A 187 14.38 8.11 -11.80
N TRP A 188 14.64 6.99 -11.16
CA TRP A 188 14.88 5.73 -11.81
C TRP A 188 14.13 4.63 -11.09
N HIS A 189 13.31 3.90 -11.84
CA HIS A 189 12.47 2.81 -11.37
C HIS A 189 12.82 1.55 -12.17
N TYR A 190 13.24 0.52 -11.48
CA TYR A 190 13.77 -0.70 -12.07
C TYR A 190 13.00 -1.93 -11.59
N ASP A 191 12.56 -2.76 -12.53
CA ASP A 191 11.96 -4.07 -12.29
C ASP A 191 13.08 -5.12 -12.24
N VAL A 192 13.37 -5.60 -11.02
CA VAL A 192 14.43 -6.56 -10.76
C VAL A 192 14.08 -7.92 -11.39
N GLN A 193 12.81 -8.32 -11.29
CA GLN A 193 12.34 -9.61 -11.80
C GLN A 193 12.44 -9.69 -13.33
N ARG A 194 12.12 -8.60 -14.01
CA ARG A 194 12.17 -8.53 -15.49
C ARG A 194 13.48 -7.93 -16.02
N SER A 195 14.40 -7.57 -15.13
CA SER A 195 15.70 -6.96 -15.44
C SER A 195 15.58 -5.78 -16.42
N ARG A 196 14.62 -4.87 -16.16
CA ARG A 196 14.37 -3.71 -17.04
C ARG A 196 14.05 -2.43 -16.28
N THR A 197 14.43 -1.31 -16.84
CA THR A 197 13.96 0.00 -16.39
C THR A 197 12.47 0.14 -16.75
N VAL A 198 11.65 0.44 -15.76
CA VAL A 198 10.23 0.73 -15.91
C VAL A 198 10.02 2.18 -16.32
N GLU A 199 10.72 3.06 -15.60
CA GLU A 199 10.65 4.50 -15.80
C GLU A 199 12.00 5.12 -15.44
N GLY A 200 12.41 6.12 -16.18
CA GLY A 200 13.57 6.92 -15.85
C GLY A 200 13.47 8.29 -16.49
N PHE A 201 13.74 9.33 -15.72
CA PHE A 201 13.88 10.66 -16.24
C PHE A 201 14.99 11.42 -15.51
N VAL A 202 15.53 12.41 -16.21
CA VAL A 202 16.41 13.44 -15.65
C VAL A 202 15.89 14.79 -16.10
N GLY A 203 15.83 15.74 -15.19
CA GLY A 203 15.36 17.09 -15.45
C GLY A 203 16.19 18.13 -14.74
N MET A 204 15.99 19.36 -15.12
CA MET A 204 16.64 20.53 -14.52
C MET A 204 15.58 21.58 -14.21
N GLN A 205 15.70 22.14 -13.03
CA GLN A 205 14.88 23.27 -12.59
C GLN A 205 15.80 24.49 -12.40
N TYR A 206 15.41 25.60 -13.03
CA TYR A 206 16.07 26.92 -12.90
C TYR A 206 15.23 27.83 -12.00
#